data_eacb860dca554cd79456ba685dee9f16
#
_entry.id   eacb860dca554cd79456ba685dee9f16
#
_cell.length_a   1.000
_cell.length_b   1.000
_cell.length_c   1.000
_cell.angle_alpha   90.00
_cell.angle_beta   90.00
_cell.angle_gamma   90.00
#
_symmetry.space_group_name_H-M   'P 1'
#
loop_
_entity.id
_entity.type
_entity.pdbx_description
1 polymer ?
#
loop_
_entity_poly.entity_id
_entity_poly.type
_entity_poly.pdbx_seq_one_letter_code
_entity_poly.pdbx_strand_id
1 'polypeptide(L)'
;MTAPLIPSAAALHVYPPVPGLAASEHYTVRIRQPGGDWQSAFAWQTACKKEAGYFEHLEGWTHTYVNFETSGAVEVEISRVNSQPIRSAVVHPKHKTSASTVKDGKAIVKLEKPCLVAVDIDGQMDSQDTGKGYKGPPIHTISLFANPPLAGKPHPDAPGVRTVKPGEKPPADGDWSTLYFLPGVHDIGAAFPVHAGRHYYIPGDTIVYGSFHNPEWKNGHDIRIFGHGTLSGARLKHADALPKLFASNKSRKPIEIFGAKDTQVEGITVADSANHSIMLIHPHEPEHPNAVTWTKIFTWRANGDGINPFGNTLIEDCFLRTQDDSLYVNGLGIRRVVLWNDANGSSFVLSSIPQRKLIIEDCDVIYSRATWHKWSGGRVFNIRGENNEPGGEGVIFRNIRITDPRPTLQQFFLCMTVPEPYGDAKSKPGDLSGILFQNIHIAAPSVLGEPQLLWGQKDARIRNLTFENLTIGGKPVTDASFFKTNEFVDGLKLRP
;
A
#
# COMPACT_ATOMS: atom_id res chain seq x y z
N MET A 1 33.43 12.03 -29.64
CA MET A 1 32.90 13.24 -28.99
C MET A 1 31.42 13.01 -28.75
N THR A 2 31.05 12.68 -27.52
CA THR A 2 29.64 12.55 -27.10
C THR A 2 29.12 13.96 -26.90
N ALA A 3 28.05 14.31 -27.62
CA ALA A 3 27.35 15.56 -27.44
C ALA A 3 26.91 15.68 -25.95
N PRO A 4 27.00 16.86 -25.34
CA PRO A 4 26.52 17.08 -23.99
C PRO A 4 25.00 16.83 -23.98
N LEU A 5 24.56 15.91 -23.14
CA LEU A 5 23.14 15.73 -22.79
C LEU A 5 22.64 17.06 -22.22
N ILE A 6 21.86 17.81 -22.98
CA ILE A 6 21.10 18.95 -22.46
C ILE A 6 20.19 18.37 -21.37
N PRO A 7 20.26 18.86 -20.12
CA PRO A 7 19.33 18.42 -19.09
C PRO A 7 17.90 18.70 -19.61
N SER A 8 17.12 17.69 -19.83
CA SER A 8 15.70 17.84 -20.14
C SER A 8 15.11 18.70 -19.03
N ALA A 9 14.46 19.82 -19.40
CA ALA A 9 13.71 20.61 -18.44
C ALA A 9 12.78 19.66 -17.66
N ALA A 10 12.69 19.85 -16.34
CA ALA A 10 11.86 19.00 -15.50
C ALA A 10 10.45 18.95 -16.11
N ALA A 11 10.05 17.79 -16.60
CA ALA A 11 8.76 17.63 -17.27
C ALA A 11 7.67 17.45 -16.22
N LEU A 12 6.63 18.31 -16.29
CA LEU A 12 5.36 18.12 -15.58
C LEU A 12 4.32 17.64 -16.58
N HIS A 13 3.68 16.51 -16.29
CA HIS A 13 2.53 16.03 -17.04
C HIS A 13 1.33 15.83 -16.12
N VAL A 14 0.31 16.65 -16.31
CA VAL A 14 -0.96 16.60 -15.59
C VAL A 14 -1.99 15.91 -16.48
N TYR A 15 -2.58 14.83 -16.00
CA TYR A 15 -3.55 14.06 -16.77
C TYR A 15 -4.87 14.81 -16.90
N PRO A 16 -5.52 14.78 -18.08
CA PRO A 16 -6.84 15.36 -18.28
C PRO A 16 -7.91 14.62 -17.47
N PRO A 17 -9.11 15.21 -17.34
CA PRO A 17 -10.25 14.53 -16.75
C PRO A 17 -10.56 13.20 -17.44
N VAL A 18 -10.93 12.19 -16.66
CA VAL A 18 -11.34 10.89 -17.19
C VAL A 18 -12.73 11.01 -17.83
N PRO A 19 -12.86 10.76 -19.15
CA PRO A 19 -14.17 10.82 -19.79
C PRO A 19 -15.18 9.87 -19.13
N GLY A 20 -16.34 10.40 -18.75
CA GLY A 20 -17.40 9.62 -18.11
C GLY A 20 -17.24 9.34 -16.61
N LEU A 21 -16.24 9.92 -15.95
CA LEU A 21 -16.05 9.79 -14.51
C LEU A 21 -16.18 11.17 -13.82
N ALA A 22 -16.91 11.22 -12.70
CA ALA A 22 -16.99 12.42 -11.89
C ALA A 22 -15.69 12.62 -11.08
N ALA A 23 -15.27 13.88 -10.96
CA ALA A 23 -14.18 14.26 -10.07
C ALA A 23 -14.62 14.23 -8.59
N SER A 24 -13.67 14.40 -7.68
CA SER A 24 -13.92 14.48 -6.24
C SER A 24 -14.94 15.57 -5.89
N GLU A 25 -15.86 15.24 -4.99
CA GLU A 25 -16.85 16.16 -4.43
C GLU A 25 -16.27 17.06 -3.33
N HIS A 26 -15.04 16.80 -2.87
CA HIS A 26 -14.46 17.44 -1.69
C HIS A 26 -13.31 18.39 -2.02
N TYR A 27 -12.46 18.03 -2.97
CA TYR A 27 -11.25 18.81 -3.29
C TYR A 27 -11.07 19.04 -4.79
N THR A 28 -10.56 20.22 -5.13
CA THR A 28 -9.98 20.53 -6.43
C THR A 28 -8.48 20.76 -6.28
N VAL A 29 -7.72 20.39 -7.29
CA VAL A 29 -6.26 20.46 -7.27
C VAL A 29 -5.73 21.11 -8.53
N ARG A 30 -4.76 22.02 -8.38
CA ARG A 30 -3.98 22.58 -9.48
C ARG A 30 -2.50 22.35 -9.22
N ILE A 31 -1.74 22.16 -10.27
CA ILE A 31 -0.31 21.83 -10.20
C ILE A 31 0.44 22.72 -11.15
N ARG A 32 1.66 23.13 -10.76
CA ARG A 32 2.59 23.83 -11.63
C ARG A 32 4.04 23.52 -11.31
N GLN A 33 4.91 23.76 -12.24
CA GLN A 33 6.33 23.94 -11.95
C GLN A 33 6.55 25.29 -11.25
N PRO A 34 7.58 25.42 -10.42
CA PRO A 34 7.88 26.72 -9.79
C PRO A 34 7.96 27.86 -10.81
N GLY A 35 7.14 28.90 -10.61
CA GLY A 35 7.04 30.05 -11.52
C GLY A 35 6.27 29.81 -12.81
N GLY A 36 5.77 28.62 -13.07
CA GLY A 36 4.94 28.32 -14.26
C GLY A 36 3.45 28.52 -14.02
N ASP A 37 2.66 28.25 -15.05
CA ASP A 37 1.20 28.37 -15.02
C ASP A 37 0.54 27.18 -14.29
N TRP A 38 -0.55 27.48 -13.59
CA TRP A 38 -1.36 26.47 -12.91
C TRP A 38 -2.16 25.61 -13.90
N GLN A 39 -2.03 24.31 -13.83
CA GLN A 39 -2.79 23.31 -14.57
C GLN A 39 -3.75 22.60 -13.63
N SER A 40 -5.04 22.51 -14.02
CA SER A 40 -6.03 21.75 -13.24
C SER A 40 -5.78 20.25 -13.38
N ALA A 41 -5.71 19.54 -12.26
CA ALA A 41 -5.54 18.10 -12.24
C ALA A 41 -6.87 17.40 -11.94
N PHE A 42 -7.08 16.24 -12.53
CA PHE A 42 -8.25 15.41 -12.20
C PHE A 42 -8.11 14.84 -10.78
N ALA A 43 -9.02 15.21 -9.91
CA ALA A 43 -9.09 14.73 -8.54
C ALA A 43 -9.98 13.47 -8.49
N TRP A 44 -9.36 12.32 -8.38
CA TRP A 44 -10.04 11.04 -8.21
C TRP A 44 -10.68 10.94 -6.83
N GLN A 45 -11.71 10.09 -6.67
CA GLN A 45 -12.29 9.81 -5.38
C GLN A 45 -12.63 8.33 -5.23
N THR A 46 -12.33 7.78 -4.06
CA THR A 46 -12.82 6.49 -3.59
C THR A 46 -13.53 6.68 -2.24
N ALA A 47 -14.46 5.81 -1.89
CA ALA A 47 -15.32 6.01 -0.72
C ALA A 47 -15.70 4.69 -0.05
N CYS A 48 -15.84 4.73 1.28
CA CYS A 48 -16.49 3.68 2.02
C CYS A 48 -18.02 3.77 1.84
N LYS A 49 -18.62 2.70 1.36
CA LYS A 49 -20.03 2.63 1.02
C LYS A 49 -20.84 1.91 2.11
N LYS A 50 -22.16 2.04 2.06
CA LYS A 50 -23.10 1.26 2.86
C LYS A 50 -23.50 -0.02 2.13
N GLU A 51 -22.55 -0.94 1.99
CA GLU A 51 -22.75 -2.21 1.30
C GLU A 51 -22.08 -3.35 2.08
N ALA A 52 -22.49 -4.59 1.83
CA ALA A 52 -21.87 -5.76 2.45
C ALA A 52 -20.35 -5.80 2.21
N GLY A 53 -19.59 -6.06 3.26
CA GLY A 53 -18.14 -6.11 3.26
C GLY A 53 -17.44 -4.79 3.55
N TYR A 54 -18.13 -3.65 3.53
CA TYR A 54 -17.57 -2.38 3.99
C TYR A 54 -17.67 -2.23 5.51
N PHE A 55 -16.75 -1.49 6.10
CA PHE A 55 -16.79 -1.20 7.53
C PHE A 55 -17.81 -0.11 7.85
N GLU A 56 -18.88 -0.45 8.57
CA GLU A 56 -19.98 0.46 8.90
C GLU A 56 -19.53 1.76 9.58
N HIS A 57 -18.53 1.67 10.46
CA HIS A 57 -18.01 2.84 11.18
C HIS A 57 -17.20 3.80 10.31
N LEU A 58 -16.89 3.42 9.07
CA LEU A 58 -16.24 4.27 8.07
C LEU A 58 -17.21 4.72 6.97
N GLU A 59 -18.52 4.42 7.09
CA GLU A 59 -19.50 4.81 6.09
C GLU A 59 -19.43 6.31 5.77
N GLY A 60 -19.39 6.63 4.48
CA GLY A 60 -19.29 8.00 3.99
C GLY A 60 -17.91 8.62 4.01
N TRP A 61 -16.90 7.95 4.56
CA TRP A 61 -15.52 8.42 4.43
C TRP A 61 -15.08 8.36 2.98
N THR A 62 -14.32 9.38 2.58
CA THR A 62 -13.77 9.44 1.22
C THR A 62 -12.27 9.68 1.23
N HIS A 63 -11.64 9.27 0.15
CA HIS A 63 -10.26 9.60 -0.12
C HIS A 63 -10.13 10.16 -1.53
N THR A 64 -9.71 11.40 -1.62
CA THR A 64 -9.35 12.05 -2.88
C THR A 64 -7.88 11.74 -3.19
N TYR A 65 -7.54 11.47 -4.43
CA TYR A 65 -6.14 11.37 -4.85
C TYR A 65 -5.92 11.95 -6.23
N VAL A 66 -4.71 12.42 -6.46
CA VAL A 66 -4.32 13.03 -7.74
C VAL A 66 -3.04 12.37 -8.22
N ASN A 67 -3.07 11.84 -9.44
CA ASN A 67 -1.90 11.31 -10.14
C ASN A 67 -1.39 12.33 -11.17
N PHE A 68 -0.09 12.54 -11.19
CA PHE A 68 0.61 13.32 -12.22
C PHE A 68 2.06 12.83 -12.32
N GLU A 69 2.74 13.16 -13.41
CA GLU A 69 4.17 12.85 -13.56
C GLU A 69 5.01 14.11 -13.42
N THR A 70 6.15 13.96 -12.77
CA THR A 70 7.16 15.01 -12.71
C THR A 70 8.55 14.40 -12.60
N SER A 71 9.54 15.08 -13.18
CA SER A 71 10.96 14.76 -12.96
C SER A 71 11.67 15.76 -12.05
N GLY A 72 10.93 16.76 -11.51
CA GLY A 72 11.50 17.81 -10.67
C GLY A 72 10.50 18.43 -9.71
N ALA A 73 10.83 19.59 -9.19
CA ALA A 73 10.02 20.31 -8.23
C ALA A 73 8.67 20.77 -8.80
N VAL A 74 7.63 20.72 -7.97
CA VAL A 74 6.27 21.18 -8.28
C VAL A 74 5.65 21.89 -7.08
N GLU A 75 4.72 22.81 -7.37
CA GLU A 75 3.79 23.38 -6.41
C GLU A 75 2.40 22.83 -6.68
N VAL A 76 1.72 22.37 -5.62
CA VAL A 76 0.36 21.84 -5.69
C VAL A 76 -0.55 22.69 -4.83
N GLU A 77 -1.61 23.25 -5.44
CA GLU A 77 -2.65 23.99 -4.75
C GLU A 77 -3.88 23.09 -4.55
N ILE A 78 -4.37 23.01 -3.31
CA ILE A 78 -5.57 22.26 -2.93
C ILE A 78 -6.62 23.25 -2.45
N SER A 79 -7.84 23.12 -2.95
CA SER A 79 -9.02 23.89 -2.51
C SER A 79 -10.19 22.96 -2.22
N ARG A 80 -11.09 23.35 -1.32
CA ARG A 80 -12.36 22.65 -1.13
C ARG A 80 -13.38 23.02 -2.22
N VAL A 81 -14.12 22.03 -2.71
CA VAL A 81 -15.20 22.23 -3.69
C VAL A 81 -16.31 23.14 -3.13
N ASN A 82 -16.63 23.02 -1.86
CA ASN A 82 -17.65 23.84 -1.18
C ASN A 82 -17.17 25.25 -0.81
N SER A 83 -16.01 25.67 -1.32
CA SER A 83 -15.41 26.99 -1.07
C SER A 83 -15.09 27.32 0.39
N GLN A 84 -15.24 26.39 1.33
CA GLN A 84 -14.83 26.60 2.72
C GLN A 84 -13.30 26.73 2.79
N PRO A 85 -12.79 27.74 3.50
CA PRO A 85 -11.34 27.94 3.56
C PRO A 85 -10.65 26.81 4.31
N ILE A 86 -9.51 26.38 3.78
CA ILE A 86 -8.56 25.51 4.48
C ILE A 86 -7.80 26.38 5.49
N ARG A 87 -7.65 25.91 6.72
CA ARG A 87 -6.97 26.61 7.81
C ARG A 87 -5.59 26.05 8.11
N SER A 88 -5.42 24.75 7.89
CA SER A 88 -4.13 24.06 8.05
C SER A 88 -3.95 22.94 7.03
N ALA A 89 -2.70 22.65 6.70
CA ALA A 89 -2.33 21.53 5.85
C ALA A 89 -1.01 20.93 6.33
N VAL A 90 -0.99 19.64 6.61
CA VAL A 90 0.20 18.91 7.05
C VAL A 90 0.44 17.75 6.11
N VAL A 91 1.64 17.67 5.55
CA VAL A 91 2.02 16.58 4.63
C VAL A 91 2.61 15.41 5.41
N HIS A 92 2.19 14.21 5.05
CA HIS A 92 2.69 12.95 5.61
C HIS A 92 3.20 12.02 4.50
N PRO A 93 4.41 11.47 4.62
CA PRO A 93 5.43 11.76 5.64
C PRO A 93 6.03 13.16 5.49
N LYS A 94 6.28 13.84 6.61
CA LYS A 94 6.78 15.23 6.63
C LYS A 94 8.09 15.43 5.87
N HIS A 95 8.99 14.46 5.88
CA HIS A 95 10.30 14.55 5.23
C HIS A 95 10.25 14.49 3.68
N LYS A 96 9.09 14.17 3.10
CA LYS A 96 8.89 14.14 1.63
C LYS A 96 8.45 15.47 1.04
N THR A 97 8.23 16.50 1.85
CA THR A 97 7.88 17.85 1.40
C THR A 97 8.90 18.87 1.87
N SER A 98 9.15 19.89 1.05
CA SER A 98 9.97 21.04 1.48
C SER A 98 9.14 22.08 2.23
N ALA A 99 7.86 22.23 1.91
CA ALA A 99 6.95 23.13 2.61
C ALA A 99 5.47 22.79 2.35
N SER A 100 4.65 23.06 3.37
CA SER A 100 3.20 23.17 3.23
C SER A 100 2.73 24.45 3.94
N THR A 101 1.92 25.26 3.26
CA THR A 101 1.41 26.55 3.76
C THR A 101 -0.06 26.70 3.39
N VAL A 102 -0.74 27.59 4.09
CA VAL A 102 -2.11 28.00 3.69
C VAL A 102 -2.06 29.46 3.28
N LYS A 103 -2.59 29.74 2.10
CA LYS A 103 -2.71 31.09 1.54
C LYS A 103 -4.09 31.24 0.90
N ASP A 104 -4.79 32.32 1.21
CA ASP A 104 -6.12 32.65 0.69
C ASP A 104 -7.14 31.49 0.82
N GLY A 105 -7.08 30.78 1.96
CA GLY A 105 -7.96 29.63 2.24
C GLY A 105 -7.64 28.35 1.44
N LYS A 106 -6.48 28.28 0.80
CA LYS A 106 -6.01 27.14 0.02
C LYS A 106 -4.72 26.59 0.58
N ALA A 107 -4.53 25.29 0.50
CA ALA A 107 -3.27 24.66 0.86
C ALA A 107 -2.31 24.68 -0.34
N ILE A 108 -1.07 25.08 -0.11
CA ILE A 108 0.03 25.04 -1.08
C ILE A 108 1.09 24.08 -0.56
N VAL A 109 1.31 23.01 -1.32
CA VAL A 109 2.30 21.96 -1.01
C VAL A 109 3.42 22.02 -2.03
N LYS A 110 4.68 22.02 -1.57
CA LYS A 110 5.87 22.00 -2.42
C LYS A 110 6.53 20.64 -2.36
N LEU A 111 6.67 20.00 -3.50
CA LEU A 111 7.34 18.71 -3.64
C LEU A 111 8.58 18.91 -4.52
N GLU A 112 9.75 18.52 -4.03
CA GLU A 112 11.03 18.77 -4.73
C GLU A 112 11.35 17.71 -5.79
N LYS A 113 10.74 16.54 -5.67
CA LYS A 113 10.96 15.37 -6.53
C LYS A 113 9.76 14.44 -6.51
N PRO A 114 9.70 13.44 -7.40
CA PRO A 114 8.68 12.40 -7.34
C PRO A 114 8.55 11.80 -5.93
N CYS A 115 7.31 11.75 -5.43
CA CYS A 115 6.98 11.15 -4.13
C CYS A 115 5.48 10.93 -3.99
N LEU A 116 5.11 10.02 -3.07
CA LEU A 116 3.75 9.70 -2.71
C LEU A 116 3.50 10.20 -1.29
N VAL A 117 2.49 11.08 -1.11
CA VAL A 117 2.20 11.71 0.18
C VAL A 117 0.70 11.84 0.42
N ALA A 118 0.30 11.86 1.69
CA ALA A 118 -1.03 12.30 2.12
C ALA A 118 -0.95 13.74 2.63
N VAL A 119 -2.06 14.47 2.55
CA VAL A 119 -2.17 15.81 3.11
C VAL A 119 -3.33 15.83 4.10
N ASP A 120 -3.01 16.06 5.36
CA ASP A 120 -4.00 16.26 6.41
C ASP A 120 -4.51 17.71 6.35
N ILE A 121 -5.74 17.86 5.96
CA ILE A 121 -6.42 19.15 5.84
C ILE A 121 -7.22 19.39 7.13
N ASP A 122 -6.88 20.48 7.84
CA ASP A 122 -7.55 20.93 9.05
C ASP A 122 -7.60 19.88 10.19
N GLY A 123 -6.57 19.01 10.27
CA GLY A 123 -6.45 18.01 11.33
C GLY A 123 -7.50 16.89 11.25
N GLN A 124 -8.04 16.58 10.09
CA GLN A 124 -9.02 15.49 9.94
C GLN A 124 -8.46 14.14 10.38
N MET A 125 -7.17 13.92 10.16
CA MET A 125 -6.50 12.71 10.64
C MET A 125 -6.42 12.65 12.17
N ASP A 126 -6.53 13.78 12.87
CA ASP A 126 -6.49 13.85 14.35
C ASP A 126 -7.84 13.55 15.00
N SER A 127 -8.95 13.69 14.28
CA SER A 127 -10.30 13.51 14.80
C SER A 127 -10.74 12.05 14.93
N GLN A 128 -9.81 11.11 14.84
CA GLN A 128 -10.06 9.68 14.79
C GLN A 128 -10.24 9.05 16.17
N ASP A 129 -11.09 8.05 16.25
CA ASP A 129 -11.24 7.23 17.45
C ASP A 129 -10.02 6.31 17.65
N THR A 130 -9.68 6.14 18.92
CA THR A 130 -8.61 5.25 19.39
C THR A 130 -9.10 3.84 19.68
N GLY A 131 -9.99 3.28 18.86
CA GLY A 131 -10.30 1.86 18.92
C GLY A 131 -11.65 1.45 19.52
N LYS A 132 -12.58 2.39 19.65
CA LYS A 132 -13.96 2.10 20.09
C LYS A 132 -15.02 2.26 18.99
N GLY A 133 -14.57 2.41 17.74
CA GLY A 133 -15.40 2.78 16.61
C GLY A 133 -15.60 4.31 16.53
N TYR A 134 -15.30 4.86 15.36
CA TYR A 134 -15.46 6.30 15.12
C TYR A 134 -16.94 6.69 15.14
N LYS A 135 -17.27 7.75 15.89
CA LYS A 135 -18.63 8.26 16.04
C LYS A 135 -18.82 9.70 15.54
N GLY A 136 -17.79 10.25 14.93
CA GLY A 136 -17.83 11.59 14.36
C GLY A 136 -18.43 11.62 12.94
N PRO A 137 -18.48 12.81 12.32
CA PRO A 137 -18.87 12.94 10.92
C PRO A 137 -17.84 12.27 10.00
N PRO A 138 -18.27 11.82 8.81
CA PRO A 138 -17.33 11.28 7.83
C PRO A 138 -16.17 12.23 7.55
N ILE A 139 -14.96 11.68 7.36
CA ILE A 139 -13.78 12.45 6.99
C ILE A 139 -13.42 12.29 5.52
N HIS A 140 -12.86 13.36 4.97
CA HIS A 140 -12.52 13.46 3.57
C HIS A 140 -11.03 13.79 3.44
N THR A 141 -10.22 12.78 3.16
CA THR A 141 -8.77 12.89 3.09
C THR A 141 -8.28 13.08 1.65
N ILE A 142 -7.03 13.52 1.49
CA ILE A 142 -6.44 13.71 0.17
C ILE A 142 -4.99 13.24 0.12
N SER A 143 -4.59 12.63 -1.01
CA SER A 143 -3.19 12.27 -1.33
C SER A 143 -2.74 12.85 -2.66
N LEU A 144 -1.46 13.17 -2.73
CA LEU A 144 -0.79 13.66 -3.92
C LEU A 144 0.25 12.63 -4.37
N PHE A 145 0.14 12.20 -5.61
CA PHE A 145 1.01 11.20 -6.21
C PHE A 145 1.79 11.81 -7.37
N ALA A 146 2.92 12.40 -7.00
CA ALA A 146 3.93 12.89 -7.93
C ALA A 146 4.76 11.70 -8.41
N ASN A 147 4.34 11.08 -9.51
CA ASN A 147 5.02 9.91 -10.06
C ASN A 147 6.25 10.33 -10.89
N PRO A 148 7.30 9.51 -10.98
CA PRO A 148 8.32 9.69 -11.99
C PRO A 148 7.74 9.49 -13.39
N PRO A 149 8.35 10.06 -14.44
CA PRO A 149 7.99 9.74 -15.80
C PRO A 149 8.09 8.23 -16.05
N LEU A 150 7.03 7.64 -16.56
CA LEU A 150 6.95 6.21 -16.80
C LEU A 150 7.84 5.79 -17.97
N ALA A 151 8.73 4.84 -17.74
CA ALA A 151 9.57 4.27 -18.79
C ALA A 151 8.77 3.31 -19.69
N GLY A 152 9.06 3.35 -20.99
CA GLY A 152 8.47 2.41 -21.97
C GLY A 152 6.97 2.58 -22.15
N LYS A 153 6.44 3.82 -22.07
CA LYS A 153 5.06 4.09 -22.47
C LYS A 153 4.82 3.63 -23.91
N PRO A 154 3.82 2.79 -24.16
CA PRO A 154 3.50 2.37 -25.52
C PRO A 154 2.87 3.52 -26.30
N HIS A 155 3.15 3.59 -27.59
CA HIS A 155 2.36 4.42 -28.51
C HIS A 155 1.14 3.60 -28.97
N PRO A 156 -0.08 4.17 -29.02
CA PRO A 156 -1.28 3.42 -29.39
C PRO A 156 -1.22 2.78 -30.78
N ASP A 157 -0.48 3.41 -31.71
CA ASP A 157 -0.32 2.92 -33.09
C ASP A 157 0.96 2.10 -33.31
N ALA A 158 1.70 1.74 -32.24
CA ALA A 158 2.91 0.96 -32.38
C ALA A 158 2.62 -0.50 -32.77
N PRO A 159 3.51 -1.15 -33.51
CA PRO A 159 3.38 -2.59 -33.80
C PRO A 159 3.21 -3.42 -32.53
N GLY A 160 2.28 -4.37 -32.54
CA GLY A 160 1.98 -5.22 -31.40
C GLY A 160 1.13 -4.57 -30.30
N VAL A 161 0.71 -3.30 -30.46
CA VAL A 161 -0.22 -2.64 -29.55
C VAL A 161 -1.65 -2.79 -30.05
N ARG A 162 -2.50 -3.33 -29.19
CA ARG A 162 -3.97 -3.39 -29.38
C ARG A 162 -4.63 -2.37 -28.48
N THR A 163 -5.26 -1.36 -29.05
CA THR A 163 -6.06 -0.37 -28.32
C THR A 163 -7.45 -0.94 -27.98
N VAL A 164 -7.96 -0.57 -26.79
CA VAL A 164 -9.32 -0.89 -26.31
C VAL A 164 -10.04 0.44 -26.08
N LYS A 165 -11.20 0.62 -26.70
CA LYS A 165 -12.05 1.80 -26.51
C LYS A 165 -12.94 1.64 -25.26
N PRO A 166 -13.33 2.74 -24.60
CA PRO A 166 -14.33 2.69 -23.55
C PRO A 166 -15.62 1.98 -24.04
N GLY A 167 -16.12 1.03 -23.20
CA GLY A 167 -17.27 0.20 -23.53
C GLY A 167 -16.98 -0.99 -24.45
N GLU A 168 -15.80 -1.09 -25.05
CA GLU A 168 -15.37 -2.26 -25.81
C GLU A 168 -14.95 -3.38 -24.84
N LYS A 169 -15.38 -4.62 -25.14
CA LYS A 169 -14.89 -5.80 -24.44
C LYS A 169 -13.45 -6.07 -24.90
N PRO A 170 -12.45 -6.01 -24.01
CA PRO A 170 -11.06 -6.24 -24.42
C PRO A 170 -10.88 -7.70 -24.88
N PRO A 171 -10.04 -7.93 -25.93
CA PRO A 171 -9.73 -9.26 -26.37
C PRO A 171 -8.84 -9.98 -25.36
N ALA A 172 -9.23 -11.20 -24.98
CA ALA A 172 -8.41 -12.04 -24.09
C ALA A 172 -7.16 -12.58 -24.80
N ASP A 173 -7.27 -12.82 -26.09
CA ASP A 173 -6.23 -13.36 -26.96
C ASP A 173 -6.11 -12.58 -28.28
N GLY A 174 -5.05 -12.83 -29.02
CA GLY A 174 -4.81 -12.23 -30.33
C GLY A 174 -3.33 -12.01 -30.60
N ASP A 175 -3.03 -11.49 -31.78
CA ASP A 175 -1.66 -11.12 -32.18
C ASP A 175 -1.31 -9.71 -31.68
N TRP A 176 -1.08 -9.61 -30.37
CA TRP A 176 -0.65 -8.37 -29.71
C TRP A 176 0.25 -8.70 -28.51
N SER A 177 1.19 -7.82 -28.22
CA SER A 177 2.04 -7.88 -27.03
C SER A 177 1.57 -6.92 -25.93
N THR A 178 0.91 -5.82 -26.31
CA THR A 178 0.44 -4.80 -25.36
C THR A 178 -1.02 -4.47 -25.59
N LEU A 179 -1.82 -4.56 -24.52
CA LEU A 179 -3.18 -4.06 -24.51
C LEU A 179 -3.18 -2.64 -23.94
N TYR A 180 -3.61 -1.67 -24.74
CA TYR A 180 -3.65 -0.27 -24.38
C TYR A 180 -5.10 0.18 -24.16
N PHE A 181 -5.47 0.48 -22.94
CA PHE A 181 -6.79 1.04 -22.62
C PHE A 181 -6.82 2.53 -22.96
N LEU A 182 -7.61 2.93 -23.96
CA LEU A 182 -7.76 4.33 -24.33
C LEU A 182 -8.43 5.14 -23.20
N PRO A 183 -8.22 6.47 -23.13
CA PRO A 183 -8.79 7.30 -22.07
C PRO A 183 -10.29 7.09 -21.86
N GLY A 184 -10.71 6.90 -20.57
CA GLY A 184 -12.09 6.71 -20.18
C GLY A 184 -12.35 5.54 -19.25
N VAL A 185 -13.57 5.02 -19.30
CA VAL A 185 -14.09 3.99 -18.39
C VAL A 185 -14.17 2.63 -19.11
N HIS A 186 -13.52 1.63 -18.55
CA HIS A 186 -13.51 0.26 -19.05
C HIS A 186 -14.04 -0.73 -18.02
N ASP A 187 -14.53 -1.88 -18.48
CA ASP A 187 -14.92 -3.01 -17.65
C ASP A 187 -14.38 -4.31 -18.25
N ILE A 188 -13.47 -4.95 -17.51
CA ILE A 188 -12.84 -6.20 -17.92
C ILE A 188 -13.45 -7.43 -17.22
N GLY A 189 -14.44 -7.20 -16.33
CA GLY A 189 -15.08 -8.27 -15.56
C GLY A 189 -14.23 -8.82 -14.41
N ALA A 190 -14.75 -9.85 -13.77
CA ALA A 190 -14.19 -10.36 -12.51
C ALA A 190 -12.96 -11.26 -12.65
N ALA A 191 -12.52 -11.60 -13.84
CA ALA A 191 -11.35 -12.46 -14.05
C ALA A 191 -10.84 -12.35 -15.49
N PHE A 192 -10.34 -11.18 -15.86
CA PHE A 192 -9.75 -11.00 -17.17
C PHE A 192 -8.44 -11.78 -17.26
N PRO A 193 -8.29 -12.65 -18.26
CA PRO A 193 -7.10 -13.48 -18.35
C PRO A 193 -5.87 -12.68 -18.76
N VAL A 194 -4.79 -12.84 -18.00
CA VAL A 194 -3.47 -12.33 -18.34
C VAL A 194 -2.56 -13.49 -18.74
N HIS A 195 -1.79 -13.31 -19.80
CA HIS A 195 -0.93 -14.35 -20.37
C HIS A 195 0.53 -13.94 -20.32
N ALA A 196 1.40 -14.91 -20.25
CA ALA A 196 2.84 -14.72 -20.27
C ALA A 196 3.30 -13.87 -21.49
N GLY A 197 4.26 -12.99 -21.26
CA GLY A 197 4.80 -12.08 -22.27
C GLY A 197 3.85 -10.94 -22.69
N ARG A 198 2.76 -10.72 -21.94
CA ARG A 198 1.77 -9.68 -22.26
C ARG A 198 1.85 -8.48 -21.32
N HIS A 199 1.64 -7.31 -21.89
CA HIS A 199 1.63 -6.05 -21.17
C HIS A 199 0.23 -5.40 -21.19
N TYR A 200 -0.16 -4.76 -20.09
CA TYR A 200 -1.47 -4.13 -19.90
C TYR A 200 -1.25 -2.68 -19.45
N TYR A 201 -1.47 -1.73 -20.33
CA TYR A 201 -1.19 -0.32 -20.09
C TYR A 201 -2.47 0.45 -19.77
N ILE A 202 -2.51 1.08 -18.60
CA ILE A 202 -3.63 1.88 -18.09
C ILE A 202 -3.14 3.33 -17.92
N PRO A 203 -3.35 4.22 -18.89
CA PRO A 203 -2.92 5.62 -18.81
C PRO A 203 -3.63 6.39 -17.69
N GLY A 204 -3.05 7.53 -17.29
CA GLY A 204 -3.47 8.29 -16.12
C GLY A 204 -4.86 8.93 -16.18
N ASP A 205 -5.49 8.93 -17.34
CA ASP A 205 -6.86 9.38 -17.61
C ASP A 205 -7.83 8.21 -17.88
N THR A 206 -7.52 7.04 -17.31
CA THR A 206 -8.27 5.80 -17.53
C THR A 206 -8.61 5.08 -16.22
N ILE A 207 -9.85 4.60 -16.11
CA ILE A 207 -10.25 3.63 -15.08
C ILE A 207 -10.67 2.31 -15.72
N VAL A 208 -10.16 1.20 -15.16
CA VAL A 208 -10.51 -0.17 -15.54
C VAL A 208 -11.18 -0.85 -14.36
N TYR A 209 -12.44 -1.22 -14.49
CA TYR A 209 -13.17 -2.01 -13.49
C TYR A 209 -12.95 -3.50 -13.73
N GLY A 210 -12.63 -4.24 -12.68
CA GLY A 210 -12.48 -5.70 -12.74
C GLY A 210 -11.19 -6.23 -12.11
N SER A 211 -10.73 -7.36 -12.59
CA SER A 211 -9.50 -8.00 -12.09
C SER A 211 -8.71 -8.70 -13.18
N PHE A 212 -7.40 -8.70 -13.01
CA PHE A 212 -6.44 -9.47 -13.82
C PHE A 212 -6.09 -10.78 -13.12
N HIS A 213 -6.17 -11.88 -13.85
CA HIS A 213 -5.92 -13.21 -13.32
C HIS A 213 -5.33 -14.13 -14.39
N ASN A 214 -4.27 -14.87 -14.09
CA ASN A 214 -3.78 -15.85 -15.04
C ASN A 214 -4.55 -17.17 -14.95
N PRO A 215 -5.11 -17.68 -16.07
CA PRO A 215 -6.10 -18.76 -16.05
C PRO A 215 -5.58 -20.11 -15.57
N GLU A 216 -4.30 -20.38 -15.71
CA GLU A 216 -3.72 -21.70 -15.47
C GLU A 216 -3.11 -21.91 -14.08
N TRP A 217 -3.17 -20.93 -13.18
CA TRP A 217 -2.57 -20.96 -11.84
C TRP A 217 -1.06 -21.24 -11.85
N LYS A 218 -0.41 -21.07 -12.99
CA LYS A 218 1.01 -21.28 -13.25
C LYS A 218 1.41 -20.47 -14.49
N ASN A 219 2.72 -20.36 -14.73
CA ASN A 219 3.28 -19.71 -15.92
C ASN A 219 2.95 -18.23 -16.09
N GLY A 220 2.76 -17.50 -14.98
CA GLY A 220 2.55 -16.05 -15.02
C GLY A 220 3.87 -15.28 -15.17
N HIS A 221 4.61 -15.46 -16.27
CA HIS A 221 5.91 -14.82 -16.47
C HIS A 221 5.87 -13.67 -17.48
N ASP A 222 6.78 -12.70 -17.35
CA ASP A 222 6.92 -11.54 -18.24
C ASP A 222 5.61 -10.76 -18.42
N ILE A 223 4.84 -10.64 -17.35
CA ILE A 223 3.58 -9.87 -17.34
C ILE A 223 3.88 -8.48 -16.81
N ARG A 224 3.40 -7.44 -17.51
CA ARG A 224 3.48 -6.07 -17.00
C ARG A 224 2.10 -5.43 -16.98
N ILE A 225 1.66 -4.99 -15.78
CA ILE A 225 0.44 -4.18 -15.57
C ILE A 225 0.90 -2.82 -15.09
N PHE A 226 0.74 -1.77 -15.91
CA PHE A 226 1.43 -0.53 -15.66
C PHE A 226 0.71 0.71 -16.20
N GLY A 227 1.15 1.87 -15.77
CA GLY A 227 0.57 3.16 -16.11
C GLY A 227 0.31 4.01 -14.88
N HIS A 228 -0.45 5.10 -15.01
CA HIS A 228 -0.85 5.91 -13.86
C HIS A 228 -2.37 6.01 -13.71
N GLY A 229 -3.11 5.15 -14.41
CA GLY A 229 -4.55 5.02 -14.27
C GLY A 229 -4.97 4.18 -13.07
N THR A 230 -6.26 3.91 -12.98
CA THR A 230 -6.87 3.20 -11.87
C THR A 230 -7.43 1.85 -12.29
N LEU A 231 -7.04 0.79 -11.60
CA LEU A 231 -7.70 -0.52 -11.60
C LEU A 231 -8.63 -0.59 -10.40
N SER A 232 -9.94 -0.75 -10.60
CA SER A 232 -10.92 -0.70 -9.53
C SER A 232 -11.68 -2.02 -9.35
N GLY A 233 -11.66 -2.54 -8.12
CA GLY A 233 -12.48 -3.67 -7.70
C GLY A 233 -13.91 -3.31 -7.28
N ALA A 234 -14.35 -2.05 -7.43
CA ALA A 234 -15.64 -1.57 -6.93
C ALA A 234 -16.85 -2.34 -7.47
N ARG A 235 -16.74 -2.97 -8.65
CA ARG A 235 -17.78 -3.80 -9.26
C ARG A 235 -17.66 -5.29 -8.93
N LEU A 236 -16.61 -5.70 -8.22
CA LEU A 236 -16.41 -7.08 -7.78
C LEU A 236 -17.20 -7.33 -6.50
N LYS A 237 -17.71 -8.55 -6.34
CA LYS A 237 -18.43 -8.96 -5.13
C LYS A 237 -17.45 -9.28 -4.01
N HIS A 238 -17.72 -8.72 -2.83
CA HIS A 238 -17.00 -9.08 -1.61
C HIS A 238 -17.38 -10.48 -1.12
N ALA A 239 -16.51 -11.14 -0.36
CA ALA A 239 -16.74 -12.46 0.19
C ALA A 239 -18.01 -12.54 1.06
N ASP A 240 -18.29 -11.50 1.86
CA ASP A 240 -19.49 -11.43 2.71
C ASP A 240 -20.80 -11.36 1.94
N ALA A 241 -20.77 -10.93 0.67
CA ALA A 241 -21.89 -10.97 -0.23
C ALA A 241 -22.08 -12.32 -0.93
N LEU A 242 -21.24 -13.32 -0.60
CA LEU A 242 -21.20 -14.63 -1.22
C LEU A 242 -21.56 -15.72 -0.19
N PRO A 243 -22.50 -16.63 -0.47
CA PRO A 243 -22.90 -17.69 0.45
C PRO A 243 -21.83 -18.78 0.54
N LYS A 244 -20.86 -18.66 1.35
CA LYS A 244 -19.72 -19.50 1.73
C LYS A 244 -18.40 -18.78 1.47
N LEU A 245 -17.89 -18.31 2.54
CA LEU A 245 -16.68 -17.59 2.68
C LEU A 245 -15.49 -18.28 2.07
N PHE A 246 -14.58 -18.40 1.93
CA PHE A 246 -13.34 -19.10 1.53
C PHE A 246 -13.45 -20.07 0.33
N ALA A 247 -14.51 -20.05 -0.42
CA ALA A 247 -14.39 -20.48 -1.80
C ALA A 247 -13.57 -19.39 -2.52
N SER A 248 -12.26 -19.51 -2.43
CA SER A 248 -11.24 -18.61 -2.95
C SER A 248 -11.47 -18.10 -4.39
N ASN A 249 -12.31 -18.76 -5.12
CA ASN A 249 -12.63 -18.50 -6.51
C ASN A 249 -13.76 -17.49 -6.74
N LYS A 250 -14.39 -16.93 -5.71
CA LYS A 250 -15.56 -16.07 -5.87
C LYS A 250 -15.34 -14.62 -5.52
N SER A 251 -14.46 -14.33 -4.58
CA SER A 251 -14.02 -12.96 -4.27
C SER A 251 -12.68 -12.68 -4.95
N ARG A 252 -12.76 -12.00 -6.09
CA ARG A 252 -11.56 -11.77 -6.91
C ARG A 252 -10.71 -10.64 -6.36
N LYS A 253 -9.41 -10.85 -6.38
CA LYS A 253 -8.41 -9.82 -6.14
C LYS A 253 -8.19 -9.04 -7.44
N PRO A 254 -8.04 -7.72 -7.40
CA PRO A 254 -7.73 -6.93 -8.60
C PRO A 254 -6.55 -7.46 -9.41
N ILE A 255 -5.49 -7.92 -8.74
CA ILE A 255 -4.37 -8.59 -9.40
C ILE A 255 -4.04 -9.88 -8.66
N GLU A 256 -4.17 -11.01 -9.33
CA GLU A 256 -3.87 -12.33 -8.77
C GLU A 256 -3.15 -13.18 -9.84
N ILE A 257 -1.83 -13.34 -9.68
CA ILE A 257 -0.97 -14.03 -10.65
C ILE A 257 -0.19 -15.13 -9.96
N PHE A 258 -0.38 -16.36 -10.45
CA PHE A 258 0.31 -17.55 -9.97
C PHE A 258 1.45 -17.94 -10.91
N GLY A 259 2.53 -18.46 -10.35
CA GLY A 259 3.75 -18.74 -11.10
C GLY A 259 4.40 -17.46 -11.64
N ALA A 260 4.21 -16.35 -10.92
CA ALA A 260 4.70 -15.03 -11.33
C ALA A 260 6.23 -15.02 -11.36
N LYS A 261 6.81 -14.71 -12.53
CA LYS A 261 8.23 -14.54 -12.76
C LYS A 261 8.43 -13.33 -13.65
N ASP A 262 9.40 -12.48 -13.36
CA ASP A 262 9.67 -11.25 -14.11
C ASP A 262 8.40 -10.39 -14.33
N THR A 263 7.45 -10.53 -13.40
CA THR A 263 6.14 -9.84 -13.45
C THR A 263 6.23 -8.49 -12.77
N GLN A 264 5.69 -7.45 -13.41
CA GLN A 264 5.77 -6.08 -12.93
C GLN A 264 4.38 -5.47 -12.77
N VAL A 265 4.14 -4.84 -11.63
CA VAL A 265 3.01 -3.94 -11.39
C VAL A 265 3.58 -2.56 -11.10
N GLU A 266 3.34 -1.59 -11.99
CA GLU A 266 4.04 -0.32 -11.92
C GLU A 266 3.12 0.89 -12.12
N GLY A 267 3.15 1.81 -11.16
CA GLY A 267 2.57 3.15 -11.29
C GLY A 267 1.06 3.24 -11.14
N ILE A 268 0.31 2.16 -11.26
CA ILE A 268 -1.16 2.17 -11.20
C ILE A 268 -1.69 2.45 -9.79
N THR A 269 -2.94 2.89 -9.74
CA THR A 269 -3.72 2.90 -8.49
C THR A 269 -4.68 1.72 -8.48
N VAL A 270 -4.62 0.88 -7.45
CA VAL A 270 -5.60 -0.20 -7.20
C VAL A 270 -6.59 0.30 -6.17
N ALA A 271 -7.86 0.40 -6.53
CA ALA A 271 -8.91 0.95 -5.67
C ALA A 271 -10.04 -0.03 -5.41
N ASP A 272 -10.65 0.07 -4.23
CA ASP A 272 -11.87 -0.65 -3.85
C ASP A 272 -11.80 -2.18 -4.04
N SER A 273 -10.70 -2.77 -3.62
CA SER A 273 -10.51 -4.22 -3.69
C SER A 273 -11.62 -4.98 -2.96
N ALA A 274 -12.12 -6.03 -3.58
CA ALA A 274 -13.14 -6.89 -2.97
C ALA A 274 -12.56 -7.91 -1.98
N ASN A 275 -11.25 -8.04 -1.97
CA ASN A 275 -10.42 -8.91 -1.15
C ASN A 275 -8.99 -8.32 -1.20
N HIS A 276 -7.92 -9.09 -0.93
CA HIS A 276 -6.54 -8.64 -1.12
C HIS A 276 -6.36 -7.90 -2.46
N SER A 277 -5.50 -6.91 -2.52
CA SER A 277 -5.35 -6.07 -3.71
C SER A 277 -4.41 -6.65 -4.75
N ILE A 278 -3.20 -7.03 -4.34
CA ILE A 278 -2.18 -7.60 -5.24
C ILE A 278 -1.63 -8.87 -4.62
N MET A 279 -1.70 -9.95 -5.38
CA MET A 279 -1.14 -11.24 -5.00
C MET A 279 -0.29 -11.77 -6.16
N LEU A 280 1.02 -11.84 -5.95
CA LEU A 280 1.98 -12.42 -6.88
C LEU A 280 2.58 -13.67 -6.21
N ILE A 281 2.25 -14.84 -6.72
CA ILE A 281 2.71 -16.11 -6.17
C ILE A 281 3.81 -16.66 -7.05
N HIS A 282 5.01 -16.75 -6.48
CA HIS A 282 6.22 -17.16 -7.16
C HIS A 282 6.73 -18.52 -6.66
N PRO A 283 7.26 -19.38 -7.51
CA PRO A 283 7.78 -20.69 -7.12
C PRO A 283 9.20 -20.68 -6.52
N HIS A 284 9.64 -19.59 -5.88
CA HIS A 284 10.97 -19.44 -5.26
C HIS A 284 12.19 -19.55 -6.21
N GLU A 285 12.07 -19.03 -7.42
CA GLU A 285 13.16 -18.94 -8.38
C GLU A 285 13.79 -17.53 -8.33
N PRO A 286 14.96 -17.37 -7.68
CA PRO A 286 15.53 -16.04 -7.37
C PRO A 286 16.02 -15.25 -8.56
N GLU A 287 16.33 -15.91 -9.64
CA GLU A 287 16.80 -15.33 -10.90
C GLU A 287 15.69 -14.62 -11.68
N HIS A 288 14.43 -14.80 -11.31
CA HIS A 288 13.24 -14.23 -11.97
C HIS A 288 12.44 -13.34 -11.01
N PRO A 289 12.95 -12.16 -10.61
CA PRO A 289 12.29 -11.31 -9.63
C PRO A 289 11.04 -10.64 -10.19
N ASN A 290 10.00 -10.57 -9.35
CA ASN A 290 8.86 -9.71 -9.60
C ASN A 290 9.08 -8.33 -8.99
N ALA A 291 8.33 -7.33 -9.44
CA ALA A 291 8.38 -5.98 -8.88
C ALA A 291 6.99 -5.35 -8.74
N VAL A 292 6.76 -4.67 -7.62
CA VAL A 292 5.62 -3.77 -7.43
C VAL A 292 6.18 -2.41 -7.07
N THR A 293 6.06 -1.44 -7.98
CA THR A 293 6.71 -0.14 -7.82
C THR A 293 5.76 1.01 -8.11
N TRP A 294 5.89 2.11 -7.38
CA TRP A 294 5.08 3.32 -7.55
C TRP A 294 3.57 3.06 -7.55
N THR A 295 3.15 1.93 -6.98
CA THR A 295 1.75 1.48 -6.95
C THR A 295 1.05 2.04 -5.71
N LYS A 296 -0.22 2.42 -5.87
CA LYS A 296 -1.06 2.95 -4.80
C LYS A 296 -2.24 2.02 -4.57
N ILE A 297 -2.59 1.81 -3.31
CA ILE A 297 -3.69 0.93 -2.94
C ILE A 297 -4.64 1.68 -2.01
N PHE A 298 -5.93 1.57 -2.32
CA PHE A 298 -7.02 2.06 -1.47
C PHE A 298 -8.06 0.97 -1.29
N THR A 299 -8.28 0.53 -0.07
CA THR A 299 -9.32 -0.44 0.25
C THR A 299 -10.28 0.12 1.30
N TRP A 300 -11.55 -0.31 1.25
CA TRP A 300 -12.59 0.11 2.18
C TRP A 300 -13.35 -1.08 2.77
N ARG A 301 -13.04 -2.30 2.31
CA ARG A 301 -13.73 -3.53 2.67
C ARG A 301 -12.89 -4.37 3.62
N ALA A 302 -13.56 -5.20 4.39
CA ALA A 302 -12.91 -6.26 5.15
C ALA A 302 -12.10 -7.18 4.23
N ASN A 303 -11.01 -7.75 4.74
CA ASN A 303 -10.02 -8.48 3.94
C ASN A 303 -9.45 -7.66 2.75
N GLY A 304 -9.50 -6.34 2.89
CA GLY A 304 -8.89 -5.42 1.93
C GLY A 304 -7.41 -5.27 2.21
N ASP A 305 -6.66 -6.34 2.03
CA ASP A 305 -5.22 -6.37 2.23
C ASP A 305 -4.48 -5.66 1.10
N GLY A 306 -3.28 -5.23 1.37
CA GLY A 306 -2.45 -4.54 0.39
C GLY A 306 -1.73 -5.49 -0.58
N ILE A 307 -0.42 -5.71 -0.36
CA ILE A 307 0.42 -6.52 -1.25
C ILE A 307 0.83 -7.80 -0.53
N ASN A 308 0.54 -8.92 -1.16
CA ASN A 308 0.98 -10.23 -0.73
C ASN A 308 1.94 -10.85 -1.76
N PRO A 309 3.26 -10.63 -1.58
CA PRO A 309 4.29 -11.16 -2.46
C PRO A 309 4.75 -12.51 -1.94
N PHE A 310 4.19 -13.59 -2.43
CA PHE A 310 4.78 -14.90 -2.16
C PHE A 310 6.00 -15.11 -3.05
N GLY A 311 7.18 -15.15 -2.46
CA GLY A 311 8.43 -15.42 -3.17
C GLY A 311 9.23 -14.17 -3.56
N ASN A 312 9.81 -14.17 -4.75
CA ASN A 312 10.78 -13.19 -5.20
C ASN A 312 10.18 -11.86 -5.70
N THR A 313 9.57 -11.09 -4.83
CA THR A 313 9.00 -9.79 -5.21
C THR A 313 9.70 -8.64 -4.47
N LEU A 314 10.14 -7.64 -5.23
CA LEU A 314 10.62 -6.36 -4.72
C LEU A 314 9.45 -5.37 -4.66
N ILE A 315 9.27 -4.70 -3.53
CA ILE A 315 8.23 -3.68 -3.34
C ILE A 315 8.89 -2.34 -3.02
N GLU A 316 8.69 -1.34 -3.88
CA GLU A 316 9.34 -0.05 -3.72
C GLU A 316 8.43 1.13 -4.04
N ASP A 317 8.64 2.24 -3.33
CA ASP A 317 7.99 3.52 -3.61
C ASP A 317 6.46 3.43 -3.72
N CYS A 318 5.82 2.63 -2.86
CA CYS A 318 4.38 2.41 -2.87
C CYS A 318 3.65 3.24 -1.79
N PHE A 319 2.35 3.45 -1.97
CA PHE A 319 1.46 4.05 -0.99
C PHE A 319 0.26 3.13 -0.76
N LEU A 320 0.07 2.65 0.47
CA LEU A 320 -0.99 1.72 0.81
C LEU A 320 -1.89 2.30 1.91
N ARG A 321 -3.16 2.52 1.57
CA ARG A 321 -4.23 2.73 2.53
C ARG A 321 -5.13 1.50 2.55
N THR A 322 -5.02 0.69 3.58
CA THR A 322 -5.67 -0.61 3.67
C THR A 322 -6.61 -0.69 4.87
N GLN A 323 -7.59 -1.58 4.75
CA GLN A 323 -8.52 -1.91 5.84
C GLN A 323 -8.16 -3.22 6.53
N ASP A 324 -7.20 -3.95 6.00
CA ASP A 324 -6.62 -5.16 6.58
C ASP A 324 -5.09 -5.15 6.40
N ASP A 325 -4.42 -6.26 6.47
CA ASP A 325 -2.96 -6.37 6.43
C ASP A 325 -2.36 -5.62 5.23
N SER A 326 -1.46 -4.67 5.50
CA SER A 326 -0.93 -3.81 4.44
C SER A 326 0.15 -4.49 3.60
N LEU A 327 1.15 -5.09 4.27
CA LEU A 327 2.29 -5.74 3.60
C LEU A 327 2.60 -7.09 4.25
N TYR A 328 2.55 -8.13 3.44
CA TYR A 328 3.13 -9.42 3.82
C TYR A 328 4.63 -9.41 3.51
N VAL A 329 5.42 -9.74 4.51
CA VAL A 329 6.89 -9.66 4.48
C VAL A 329 7.45 -11.00 4.02
N ASN A 330 7.32 -11.28 2.72
CA ASN A 330 7.65 -12.58 2.11
C ASN A 330 8.41 -12.46 0.78
N GLY A 331 9.01 -11.31 0.48
CA GLY A 331 9.59 -11.03 -0.83
C GLY A 331 11.12 -10.98 -0.85
N LEU A 332 11.68 -10.25 -1.81
CA LEU A 332 13.11 -9.95 -1.92
C LEU A 332 13.51 -8.73 -1.08
N GLY A 333 12.63 -7.78 -0.94
CA GLY A 333 12.86 -6.54 -0.21
C GLY A 333 11.66 -5.62 -0.26
N ILE A 334 11.57 -4.73 0.71
CA ILE A 334 10.52 -3.71 0.80
C ILE A 334 11.21 -2.41 1.17
N ARG A 335 11.01 -1.35 0.39
CA ARG A 335 11.62 -0.05 0.69
C ARG A 335 10.80 1.15 0.24
N ARG A 336 10.88 2.23 1.02
CA ARG A 336 10.24 3.54 0.74
C ARG A 336 8.72 3.46 0.57
N VAL A 337 8.07 2.58 1.34
CA VAL A 337 6.61 2.42 1.32
C VAL A 337 5.96 3.31 2.37
N VAL A 338 4.87 3.98 2.00
CA VAL A 338 4.01 4.74 2.91
C VAL A 338 2.79 3.90 3.25
N LEU A 339 2.54 3.71 4.54
CA LEU A 339 1.49 2.85 5.07
C LEU A 339 0.45 3.64 5.87
N TRP A 340 -0.80 3.37 5.58
CA TRP A 340 -1.98 3.88 6.26
C TRP A 340 -2.95 2.73 6.51
N ASN A 341 -3.23 2.41 7.77
CA ASN A 341 -4.14 1.33 8.14
C ASN A 341 -5.26 1.86 9.03
N ASP A 342 -6.53 1.73 8.58
CA ASP A 342 -7.68 2.36 9.25
C ASP A 342 -8.36 1.44 10.28
N ALA A 343 -8.75 0.22 9.91
CA ALA A 343 -9.75 -0.53 10.69
C ALA A 343 -9.25 -1.87 11.25
N ASN A 344 -8.60 -2.67 10.45
CA ASN A 344 -8.19 -4.03 10.77
C ASN A 344 -6.76 -4.30 10.25
N GLY A 345 -6.18 -5.44 10.62
CA GLY A 345 -4.90 -5.92 10.13
C GLY A 345 -3.68 -5.18 10.68
N SER A 346 -2.57 -5.37 10.04
CA SER A 346 -1.26 -4.92 10.46
C SER A 346 -0.49 -4.25 9.33
N SER A 347 0.44 -3.35 9.67
CA SER A 347 1.26 -2.69 8.64
C SER A 347 2.26 -3.66 8.01
N PHE A 348 2.91 -4.50 8.82
CA PHE A 348 3.85 -5.52 8.38
C PHE A 348 3.48 -6.88 8.97
N VAL A 349 3.24 -7.87 8.13
CA VAL A 349 2.91 -9.24 8.53
C VAL A 349 3.97 -10.21 8.07
N LEU A 350 4.56 -10.92 9.00
CA LEU A 350 5.51 -12.00 8.75
C LEU A 350 4.96 -13.29 9.36
N SER A 351 4.65 -14.26 8.53
CA SER A 351 4.15 -15.58 9.00
C SER A 351 5.27 -16.61 9.14
N SER A 352 6.38 -16.45 8.43
CA SER A 352 7.54 -17.34 8.51
C SER A 352 8.83 -16.60 8.20
N ILE A 353 9.94 -17.04 8.78
CA ILE A 353 11.26 -16.49 8.49
C ILE A 353 11.68 -16.90 7.08
N PRO A 354 11.99 -15.94 6.19
CA PRO A 354 12.43 -16.26 4.83
C PRO A 354 13.75 -17.04 4.84
N GLN A 355 13.91 -17.92 3.86
CA GLN A 355 15.16 -18.67 3.66
C GLN A 355 16.33 -17.76 3.27
N ARG A 356 16.06 -16.56 2.78
CA ARG A 356 17.03 -15.52 2.51
C ARG A 356 16.84 -14.34 3.45
N LYS A 357 17.91 -13.60 3.67
CA LYS A 357 17.86 -12.36 4.41
C LYS A 357 16.97 -11.34 3.72
N LEU A 358 15.90 -10.97 4.38
CA LEU A 358 14.96 -9.96 3.89
C LEU A 358 15.21 -8.62 4.58
N ILE A 359 15.23 -7.54 3.80
CA ILE A 359 15.39 -6.18 4.32
C ILE A 359 14.14 -5.36 4.00
N ILE A 360 13.56 -4.80 5.05
CA ILE A 360 12.48 -3.82 4.98
C ILE A 360 13.06 -2.49 5.47
N GLU A 361 13.09 -1.48 4.60
CA GLU A 361 13.77 -0.24 4.95
C GLU A 361 13.09 1.03 4.45
N ASP A 362 13.38 2.13 5.16
CA ASP A 362 12.97 3.49 4.81
C ASP A 362 11.45 3.66 4.64
N CYS A 363 10.65 2.89 5.39
CA CYS A 363 9.19 2.94 5.32
C CYS A 363 8.60 3.88 6.36
N ASP A 364 7.41 4.41 6.04
CA ASP A 364 6.68 5.36 6.86
C ASP A 364 5.28 4.83 7.18
N VAL A 365 4.96 4.61 8.43
CA VAL A 365 3.59 4.35 8.89
C VAL A 365 3.01 5.68 9.35
N ILE A 366 2.18 6.29 8.50
CA ILE A 366 1.64 7.64 8.74
C ILE A 366 0.33 7.63 9.53
N TYR A 367 -0.33 6.48 9.57
CA TYR A 367 -1.60 6.28 10.27
C TYR A 367 -1.77 4.81 10.63
N SER A 368 -2.16 4.52 11.87
CA SER A 368 -2.32 3.15 12.34
C SER A 368 -3.40 3.09 13.42
N ARG A 369 -4.60 2.62 13.08
CA ARG A 369 -5.80 2.61 13.93
C ARG A 369 -6.51 1.26 14.02
N ALA A 370 -5.95 0.25 13.39
CA ALA A 370 -6.55 -1.07 13.40
C ALA A 370 -6.60 -1.66 14.81
N THR A 371 -7.80 -1.92 15.29
CA THR A 371 -8.04 -2.42 16.65
C THR A 371 -9.07 -3.55 16.70
N TRP A 372 -9.47 -4.05 15.54
CA TRP A 372 -10.56 -5.03 15.44
C TRP A 372 -10.35 -6.27 16.31
N HIS A 373 -9.18 -6.87 16.29
CA HIS A 373 -8.94 -8.11 17.01
C HIS A 373 -7.99 -7.94 18.18
N LYS A 374 -8.44 -8.40 19.35
CA LYS A 374 -7.66 -8.38 20.58
C LYS A 374 -6.29 -9.09 20.45
N TRP A 375 -6.20 -10.11 19.60
CA TRP A 375 -5.02 -10.97 19.47
C TRP A 375 -4.30 -10.89 18.14
N SER A 376 -4.98 -10.65 17.03
CA SER A 376 -4.40 -10.75 15.69
C SER A 376 -4.44 -9.47 14.88
N GLY A 377 -5.33 -8.56 15.20
CA GLY A 377 -5.47 -7.32 14.45
C GLY A 377 -4.82 -6.14 15.12
N GLY A 378 -4.46 -5.14 14.34
CA GLY A 378 -4.05 -3.87 14.87
C GLY A 378 -2.62 -3.83 15.39
N ARG A 379 -1.66 -4.37 14.67
CA ARG A 379 -0.23 -4.27 14.97
C ARG A 379 0.50 -3.51 13.88
N VAL A 380 1.53 -2.78 14.24
CA VAL A 380 2.45 -2.30 13.20
C VAL A 380 3.30 -3.46 12.70
N PHE A 381 3.94 -4.18 13.61
CA PHE A 381 4.70 -5.38 13.30
C PHE A 381 4.00 -6.61 13.89
N ASN A 382 3.42 -7.43 13.04
CA ASN A 382 2.78 -8.70 13.39
C ASN A 382 3.66 -9.84 12.86
N ILE A 383 4.45 -10.43 13.75
CA ILE A 383 5.44 -11.42 13.39
C ILE A 383 5.06 -12.75 14.04
N ARG A 384 4.79 -13.73 13.21
CA ARG A 384 4.36 -15.05 13.63
C ARG A 384 5.35 -16.11 13.16
N GLY A 385 5.68 -17.06 14.02
CA GLY A 385 6.46 -18.23 13.66
C GLY A 385 5.54 -19.36 13.27
N GLU A 386 5.17 -19.44 11.99
CA GLU A 386 4.33 -20.49 11.46
C GLU A 386 5.12 -21.30 10.42
N ASN A 387 5.15 -22.64 10.60
CA ASN A 387 5.77 -23.55 9.63
C ASN A 387 7.20 -23.15 9.20
N ASN A 388 7.99 -22.57 10.12
CA ASN A 388 9.36 -22.17 9.81
C ASN A 388 10.23 -23.39 9.52
N GLU A 389 10.83 -23.38 8.33
CA GLU A 389 11.87 -24.34 7.99
C GLU A 389 13.20 -23.91 8.66
N PRO A 390 14.01 -24.87 9.11
CA PRO A 390 15.33 -24.55 9.65
C PRO A 390 16.22 -23.82 8.63
N GLY A 391 17.04 -22.89 9.10
CA GLY A 391 18.07 -22.23 8.28
C GLY A 391 17.67 -20.92 7.62
N GLY A 392 16.53 -20.33 8.00
CA GLY A 392 16.17 -18.99 7.55
C GLY A 392 17.20 -17.93 7.98
N GLU A 393 17.57 -17.02 7.06
CA GLU A 393 18.63 -16.02 7.27
C GLU A 393 18.16 -14.81 8.08
N GLY A 394 16.87 -14.68 8.33
CA GLY A 394 16.27 -13.64 9.17
C GLY A 394 15.75 -12.44 8.41
N VAL A 395 15.26 -11.47 9.18
CA VAL A 395 14.59 -10.27 8.69
C VAL A 395 15.16 -9.03 9.38
N ILE A 396 15.42 -7.99 8.61
CA ILE A 396 15.85 -6.67 9.10
C ILE A 396 14.76 -5.65 8.79
N PHE A 397 14.19 -5.05 9.82
CA PHE A 397 13.41 -3.82 9.72
C PHE A 397 14.35 -2.66 10.07
N ARG A 398 14.57 -1.74 9.12
CA ARG A 398 15.55 -0.66 9.27
C ARG A 398 14.96 0.68 8.85
N ASN A 399 15.23 1.73 9.65
CA ASN A 399 14.80 3.10 9.36
C ASN A 399 13.27 3.20 9.16
N ILE A 400 12.49 2.59 10.05
CA ILE A 400 11.04 2.64 9.99
C ILE A 400 10.54 3.77 10.89
N ARG A 401 9.73 4.65 10.33
CA ARG A 401 9.15 5.80 11.01
C ARG A 401 7.66 5.62 11.18
N ILE A 402 7.20 5.53 12.41
CA ILE A 402 5.78 5.50 12.77
C ILE A 402 5.44 6.91 13.21
N THR A 403 4.97 7.72 12.26
CA THR A 403 4.85 9.18 12.42
C THR A 403 3.49 9.64 12.92
N ASP A 404 2.56 8.73 13.15
CA ASP A 404 1.30 9.02 13.82
C ASP A 404 1.57 9.41 15.28
N PRO A 405 1.37 10.69 15.68
CA PRO A 405 1.76 11.17 17.00
C PRO A 405 0.73 10.84 18.08
N ARG A 406 -0.41 10.28 17.72
CA ARG A 406 -1.54 10.10 18.64
C ARG A 406 -1.34 8.86 19.50
N PRO A 407 -1.72 8.90 20.78
CA PRO A 407 -1.83 7.69 21.58
C PRO A 407 -2.76 6.69 20.89
N THR A 408 -2.36 5.43 20.86
CA THR A 408 -3.11 4.37 20.20
C THR A 408 -3.30 3.18 21.13
N LEU A 409 -4.42 2.46 20.97
CA LEU A 409 -4.63 1.16 21.60
C LEU A 409 -3.88 0.05 20.84
N GLN A 410 -3.38 0.35 19.67
CA GLN A 410 -2.65 -0.59 18.86
C GLN A 410 -1.29 -0.93 19.49
N GLN A 411 -0.95 -2.20 19.55
CA GLN A 411 0.41 -2.63 19.84
C GLN A 411 1.32 -2.31 18.63
N PHE A 412 2.55 -1.89 18.89
CA PHE A 412 3.54 -1.76 17.82
C PHE A 412 4.16 -3.10 17.45
N PHE A 413 4.46 -3.92 18.47
CA PHE A 413 5.16 -5.19 18.28
C PHE A 413 4.35 -6.36 18.83
N LEU A 414 4.14 -7.35 17.98
CA LEU A 414 3.70 -8.68 18.31
C LEU A 414 4.63 -9.69 17.66
N CYS A 415 5.39 -10.44 18.42
CA CYS A 415 6.19 -11.56 17.94
C CYS A 415 5.75 -12.82 18.69
N MET A 416 5.19 -13.77 17.99
CA MET A 416 4.65 -15.00 18.58
C MET A 416 5.03 -16.24 17.79
N THR A 417 5.34 -17.33 18.48
CA THR A 417 5.57 -18.64 17.86
C THR A 417 4.36 -19.56 17.98
N VAL A 418 3.25 -19.06 18.48
CA VAL A 418 2.00 -19.81 18.60
C VAL A 418 1.15 -19.62 17.35
N PRO A 419 0.52 -20.66 16.81
CA PRO A 419 -0.61 -20.48 15.94
C PRO A 419 -1.70 -19.85 16.81
N GLU A 420 -1.90 -18.58 16.58
CA GLU A 420 -2.95 -17.79 17.09
C GLU A 420 -4.33 -18.33 16.73
N PRO A 421 -5.44 -17.88 17.33
CA PRO A 421 -6.79 -18.29 16.92
C PRO A 421 -7.10 -18.16 15.44
N TYR A 422 -6.27 -17.47 14.67
CA TYR A 422 -6.31 -17.37 13.20
C TYR A 422 -5.26 -18.19 12.48
N GLY A 423 -4.32 -18.80 13.20
CA GLY A 423 -3.49 -19.83 12.61
C GLY A 423 -4.40 -20.87 12.02
N ASP A 424 -4.26 -21.19 10.75
CA ASP A 424 -4.87 -22.40 10.22
C ASP A 424 -4.55 -23.50 11.24
N ALA A 425 -5.57 -24.25 11.70
CA ALA A 425 -5.38 -25.36 12.66
C ALA A 425 -4.34 -26.38 12.19
N LYS A 426 -3.85 -26.24 10.96
CA LYS A 426 -2.78 -27.02 10.34
C LYS A 426 -1.39 -26.38 10.45
N SER A 427 -1.30 -25.08 10.79
CA SER A 427 0.00 -24.42 10.97
C SER A 427 0.72 -24.99 12.18
N LYS A 428 1.97 -25.37 11.99
CA LYS A 428 2.83 -25.80 13.09
C LYS A 428 3.56 -24.60 13.66
N PRO A 429 3.71 -24.51 15.00
CA PRO A 429 4.56 -23.49 15.58
C PRO A 429 5.99 -23.61 15.04
N GLY A 430 6.63 -22.48 14.79
CA GLY A 430 8.00 -22.43 14.30
C GLY A 430 8.83 -21.41 15.07
N ASP A 431 10.12 -21.68 15.21
CA ASP A 431 11.08 -20.78 15.84
C ASP A 431 11.12 -19.41 15.11
N LEU A 432 11.23 -18.34 15.86
CA LEU A 432 11.56 -17.01 15.35
C LEU A 432 12.99 -16.66 15.73
N SER A 433 13.85 -16.46 14.74
CA SER A 433 15.26 -16.09 14.97
C SER A 433 15.77 -15.13 13.92
N GLY A 434 16.88 -14.41 14.23
CA GLY A 434 17.52 -13.52 13.28
C GLY A 434 16.71 -12.29 12.90
N ILE A 435 15.85 -11.80 13.80
CA ILE A 435 15.05 -10.60 13.56
C ILE A 435 15.75 -9.41 14.20
N LEU A 436 16.02 -8.39 13.37
CA LEU A 436 16.63 -7.13 13.78
C LEU A 436 15.68 -5.96 13.47
N PHE A 437 15.35 -5.19 14.49
CA PHE A 437 14.72 -3.88 14.38
C PHE A 437 15.77 -2.81 14.61
N GLN A 438 16.11 -2.02 13.60
CA GLN A 438 17.15 -1.01 13.63
C GLN A 438 16.62 0.36 13.24
N ASN A 439 16.86 1.38 14.06
CA ASN A 439 16.37 2.74 13.84
C ASN A 439 14.84 2.78 13.67
N ILE A 440 14.12 2.30 14.66
CA ILE A 440 12.65 2.33 14.68
C ILE A 440 12.20 3.53 15.52
N HIS A 441 11.54 4.48 14.88
CA HIS A 441 11.12 5.74 15.52
C HIS A 441 9.60 5.83 15.58
N ILE A 442 9.05 5.83 16.79
CA ILE A 442 7.62 5.91 17.08
C ILE A 442 7.31 7.28 17.66
N ALA A 443 6.54 8.09 16.94
CA ALA A 443 6.21 9.46 17.36
C ALA A 443 5.22 9.50 18.54
N ALA A 444 4.33 8.52 18.66
CA ALA A 444 3.38 8.44 19.77
C ALA A 444 4.10 8.42 21.12
N PRO A 445 3.65 9.21 22.11
CA PRO A 445 4.33 9.31 23.40
C PRO A 445 4.15 8.08 24.29
N SER A 446 3.11 7.30 24.05
CA SER A 446 2.77 6.11 24.84
C SER A 446 1.86 5.17 24.04
N VAL A 447 1.77 3.93 24.51
CA VAL A 447 0.81 2.93 24.07
C VAL A 447 -0.26 2.81 25.15
N LEU A 448 -1.52 2.96 24.78
CA LEU A 448 -2.66 2.89 25.70
C LEU A 448 -3.29 1.51 25.82
N GLY A 449 -2.84 0.57 25.00
CA GLY A 449 -3.42 -0.75 24.85
C GLY A 449 -2.62 -1.86 25.52
N GLU A 450 -2.75 -3.04 24.97
CA GLU A 450 -2.05 -4.26 25.40
C GLU A 450 -0.53 -4.07 25.38
N PRO A 451 0.23 -4.75 26.25
CA PRO A 451 1.69 -4.64 26.26
C PRO A 451 2.29 -5.14 24.95
N GLN A 452 3.48 -4.62 24.61
CA GLN A 452 4.26 -5.15 23.49
C GLN A 452 4.60 -6.62 23.79
N LEU A 453 4.25 -7.54 22.89
CA LEU A 453 4.25 -8.96 23.21
C LEU A 453 5.32 -9.72 22.44
N LEU A 454 6.18 -10.41 23.18
CA LEU A 454 7.12 -11.40 22.66
C LEU A 454 6.83 -12.73 23.36
N TRP A 455 6.27 -13.70 22.63
CA TRP A 455 5.71 -14.90 23.23
C TRP A 455 6.08 -16.17 22.49
N GLY A 456 6.99 -16.95 23.05
CA GLY A 456 7.40 -18.25 22.52
C GLY A 456 6.59 -19.40 23.09
N GLN A 457 6.91 -20.63 22.67
CA GLN A 457 6.43 -21.89 23.21
C GLN A 457 7.58 -22.84 23.49
N LYS A 458 7.28 -23.95 24.23
CA LYS A 458 8.27 -24.97 24.56
C LYS A 458 8.98 -25.52 23.32
N ASP A 459 8.23 -25.80 22.28
CA ASP A 459 8.74 -26.44 21.04
C ASP A 459 8.96 -25.45 19.90
N ALA A 460 8.78 -24.16 20.16
CA ALA A 460 9.01 -23.08 19.21
C ALA A 460 9.39 -21.79 19.94
N ARG A 461 10.65 -21.42 19.87
CA ARG A 461 11.20 -20.33 20.68
C ARG A 461 11.47 -19.06 19.86
N ILE A 462 11.47 -17.93 20.55
CA ILE A 462 12.01 -16.67 19.99
C ILE A 462 13.46 -16.57 20.42
N ARG A 463 14.40 -16.46 19.47
CA ARG A 463 15.84 -16.37 19.73
C ARG A 463 16.50 -15.18 19.09
N ASN A 464 17.38 -14.53 19.86
CA ASN A 464 18.23 -13.45 19.36
C ASN A 464 17.47 -12.30 18.68
N LEU A 465 16.30 -11.95 19.20
CA LEU A 465 15.56 -10.76 18.77
C LEU A 465 16.31 -9.52 19.23
N THR A 466 16.61 -8.62 18.31
CA THR A 466 17.45 -7.44 18.60
C THR A 466 16.70 -6.16 18.20
N PHE A 467 16.70 -5.19 19.09
CA PHE A 467 16.28 -3.81 18.83
C PHE A 467 17.50 -2.89 18.99
N GLU A 468 17.84 -2.14 17.96
CA GLU A 468 18.90 -1.14 17.94
C GLU A 468 18.29 0.22 17.65
N ASN A 469 18.52 1.20 18.53
CA ASN A 469 17.97 2.54 18.41
C ASN A 469 16.44 2.56 18.22
N LEU A 470 15.71 1.89 19.13
CA LEU A 470 14.25 2.00 19.22
C LEU A 470 13.88 3.21 20.07
N THR A 471 13.05 4.11 19.54
CA THR A 471 12.56 5.28 20.28
C THR A 471 11.06 5.39 20.30
N ILE A 472 10.47 5.85 21.41
CA ILE A 472 9.05 6.16 21.57
C ILE A 472 8.89 7.56 22.13
N GLY A 473 8.11 8.42 21.48
CA GLY A 473 7.98 9.82 21.87
C GLY A 473 9.34 10.54 21.97
N GLY A 474 10.29 10.16 21.11
CA GLY A 474 11.67 10.67 21.11
C GLY A 474 12.59 10.15 22.23
N LYS A 475 12.12 9.23 23.08
CA LYS A 475 12.92 8.63 24.15
C LYS A 475 13.38 7.23 23.77
N PRO A 476 14.66 6.88 24.01
CA PRO A 476 15.15 5.53 23.72
C PRO A 476 14.49 4.49 24.65
N VAL A 477 14.19 3.32 24.09
CA VAL A 477 13.73 2.15 24.84
C VAL A 477 14.94 1.32 25.20
N THR A 478 15.31 1.36 26.49
CA THR A 478 16.50 0.66 27.02
C THR A 478 16.13 -0.41 28.05
N ASP A 479 14.88 -0.42 28.52
CA ASP A 479 14.39 -1.37 29.53
C ASP A 479 13.58 -2.48 28.85
N ALA A 480 13.98 -3.74 29.11
CA ALA A 480 13.29 -4.92 28.60
C ALA A 480 11.85 -5.08 29.14
N SER A 481 11.50 -4.42 30.26
CA SER A 481 10.15 -4.39 30.79
C SER A 481 9.11 -3.73 29.88
N PHE A 482 9.57 -3.02 28.84
CA PHE A 482 8.72 -2.53 27.75
C PHE A 482 8.01 -3.69 27.01
N PHE A 483 8.59 -4.88 27.01
CA PHE A 483 8.04 -6.07 26.40
C PHE A 483 7.52 -7.04 27.46
N LYS A 484 6.33 -7.58 27.26
CA LYS A 484 5.87 -8.76 27.99
C LYS A 484 6.44 -10.00 27.30
N THR A 485 7.24 -10.76 28.05
CA THR A 485 7.92 -11.98 27.57
C THR A 485 7.52 -13.18 28.40
N ASN A 486 7.87 -14.38 27.94
CA ASN A 486 7.82 -15.64 28.72
C ASN A 486 9.17 -16.35 28.66
N GLU A 487 9.27 -17.50 29.36
CA GLU A 487 10.47 -18.32 29.47
C GLU A 487 10.96 -18.94 28.14
N PHE A 488 10.22 -18.77 27.08
CA PHE A 488 10.57 -19.26 25.74
C PHE A 488 11.13 -18.17 24.82
N VAL A 489 11.50 -17.02 25.38
CA VAL A 489 12.18 -15.93 24.68
C VAL A 489 13.64 -15.86 25.15
N ASP A 490 14.55 -16.20 24.26
CA ASP A 490 16.00 -16.24 24.55
C ASP A 490 16.75 -15.12 23.84
N GLY A 491 17.64 -14.45 24.57
CA GLY A 491 18.61 -13.53 23.99
C GLY A 491 17.99 -12.25 23.40
N LEU A 492 16.92 -11.71 24.04
CA LEU A 492 16.41 -10.35 23.73
C LEU A 492 17.51 -9.33 23.99
N LYS A 493 17.79 -8.48 22.99
CA LYS A 493 18.83 -7.44 23.06
C LYS A 493 18.20 -6.08 22.76
N LEU A 494 18.39 -5.13 23.67
CA LEU A 494 18.10 -3.72 23.48
C LEU A 494 19.40 -2.95 23.45
N ARG A 495 19.66 -2.24 22.38
CA ARG A 495 20.86 -1.42 22.16
C ARG A 495 20.44 0.01 21.88
N PRO A 496 21.02 1.00 22.55
CA PRO A 496 20.74 2.41 22.29
C PRO A 496 21.16 2.84 20.89
#